data_afa6fa282c9b62c0f75c26b50cdfad0b
#
_entry.id   afa6fa282c9b62c0f75c26b50cdfad0b
#
_cell.length_a   1.000
_cell.length_b   1.000
_cell.length_c   1.000
_cell.angle_alpha   90.00
_cell.angle_beta   90.00
_cell.angle_gamma   90.00
#
_symmetry.space_group_name_H-M   'P 1'
#
loop_
_entity.id
_entity.type
_entity.pdbx_description
1 polymer ?
#
loop_
_entity_poly.entity_id
_entity_poly.type
_entity_poly.pdbx_seq_one_letter_code
_entity_poly.pdbx_strand_id
1 'polypeptide(L)'
;MIDFKNTSSIDETSIDLRVKKIVSGNLKTFTKKEGLKTILSMIDLTTLEGADTDKKVIDLCKKANSFKTLGKDIPNVAAVCVYPTMVKVAKKTLKGTNIKVASVAGAFPSGQSTLAIKVAEVNFAISEGADEIDMVISRGKFLEGEYNLVYDEIAAIKDFCKNIHLKVILETGELQTLTNVNRASVIAMNAGADFIKTSTGKINPATTEQATLVMLDAINNFYKENGKMIGMKPAGGISDPSIALNYLKLLENTLDKKWFCNEWFRFGASRLADKLVAEILAS
;
A
#
# COMPACT_ATOMS: atom_id res chain seq x y z
N MET A 1 -12.11 10.84 -23.22
CA MET A 1 -11.99 9.50 -22.60
C MET A 1 -10.53 9.11 -22.70
N ILE A 2 -9.90 8.66 -21.61
CA ILE A 2 -8.48 8.27 -21.63
C ILE A 2 -8.36 6.93 -22.36
N ASP A 3 -7.45 6.83 -23.32
CA ASP A 3 -7.19 5.58 -24.04
C ASP A 3 -6.13 4.75 -23.26
N PHE A 4 -6.60 3.88 -22.39
CA PHE A 4 -5.72 3.00 -21.59
C PHE A 4 -5.06 1.88 -22.42
N LYS A 5 -5.46 1.66 -23.68
CA LYS A 5 -4.84 0.64 -24.55
C LYS A 5 -3.47 1.07 -25.03
N ASN A 6 -3.27 2.38 -25.24
CA ASN A 6 -2.03 2.96 -25.77
C ASN A 6 -1.00 3.31 -24.68
N THR A 7 -0.92 2.52 -23.61
CA THR A 7 0.13 2.69 -22.60
C THR A 7 1.48 2.29 -23.19
N SER A 8 2.49 3.15 -23.07
CA SER A 8 3.86 2.87 -23.53
C SER A 8 4.40 1.58 -22.88
N SER A 9 5.05 0.76 -23.70
CA SER A 9 5.71 -0.46 -23.22
C SER A 9 6.85 -0.13 -22.26
N ILE A 10 6.99 -0.93 -21.22
CA ILE A 10 8.10 -0.83 -20.26
C ILE A 10 9.21 -1.78 -20.71
N ASP A 11 10.42 -1.26 -20.86
CA ASP A 11 11.62 -2.07 -21.06
C ASP A 11 12.06 -2.70 -19.72
N GLU A 12 11.73 -3.96 -19.53
CA GLU A 12 12.01 -4.70 -18.30
C GLU A 12 13.50 -4.80 -18.00
N THR A 13 14.36 -4.90 -19.03
CA THR A 13 15.82 -4.91 -18.88
C THR A 13 16.33 -3.58 -18.29
N SER A 14 15.82 -2.47 -18.79
CA SER A 14 16.15 -1.13 -18.25
C SER A 14 15.69 -0.99 -16.80
N ILE A 15 14.50 -1.49 -16.45
CA ILE A 15 14.02 -1.47 -15.07
C ILE A 15 14.93 -2.30 -14.16
N ASP A 16 15.32 -3.51 -14.56
CA ASP A 16 16.22 -4.37 -13.79
C ASP A 16 17.58 -3.70 -13.53
N LEU A 17 18.17 -3.07 -14.53
CA LEU A 17 19.42 -2.33 -14.37
C LEU A 17 19.28 -1.14 -13.41
N ARG A 18 18.17 -0.39 -13.51
CA ARG A 18 17.87 0.72 -12.60
C ARG A 18 17.68 0.25 -11.16
N VAL A 19 16.92 -0.82 -10.93
CA VAL A 19 16.72 -1.42 -9.61
C VAL A 19 18.07 -1.82 -9.02
N LYS A 20 18.87 -2.62 -9.73
CA LYS A 20 20.20 -3.05 -9.27
C LYS A 20 21.09 -1.87 -8.88
N LYS A 21 21.13 -0.82 -9.70
CA LYS A 21 21.90 0.40 -9.42
C LYS A 21 21.42 1.12 -8.15
N ILE A 22 20.09 1.22 -7.95
CA ILE A 22 19.50 1.93 -6.81
C ILE A 22 19.73 1.13 -5.52
N VAL A 23 19.44 -0.16 -5.52
CA VAL A 23 19.50 -0.97 -4.29
C VAL A 23 20.94 -1.21 -3.82
N SER A 24 21.92 -1.25 -4.74
CA SER A 24 23.35 -1.36 -4.41
C SER A 24 23.93 -0.05 -3.84
N GLY A 25 23.25 1.07 -4.02
CA GLY A 25 23.66 2.38 -3.48
C GLY A 25 23.29 2.55 -2.01
N ASN A 26 23.72 3.67 -1.43
CA ASN A 26 23.34 4.09 -0.08
C ASN A 26 22.05 4.91 -0.09
N LEU A 27 21.40 5.06 1.08
CA LEU A 27 20.39 6.07 1.30
C LEU A 27 20.99 7.44 1.07
N LYS A 28 20.24 8.36 0.47
CA LYS A 28 20.70 9.72 0.12
C LYS A 28 20.27 10.75 1.17
N THR A 29 19.09 10.57 1.75
CA THR A 29 18.46 11.55 2.64
C THR A 29 18.60 11.16 4.10
N PHE A 30 18.65 9.86 4.41
CA PHE A 30 18.62 9.31 5.75
C PHE A 30 19.92 8.58 6.09
N THR A 31 20.36 8.68 7.34
CA THR A 31 21.23 7.65 7.91
C THR A 31 20.47 6.32 7.98
N LYS A 32 21.16 5.19 8.14
CA LYS A 32 20.50 3.89 8.25
C LYS A 32 19.47 3.89 9.39
N LYS A 33 19.81 4.40 10.57
CA LYS A 33 18.93 4.46 11.74
C LYS A 33 17.69 5.33 11.50
N GLU A 34 17.86 6.50 10.88
CA GLU A 34 16.72 7.37 10.48
C GLU A 34 15.83 6.68 9.46
N GLY A 35 16.41 6.00 8.47
CA GLY A 35 15.65 5.21 7.49
C GLY A 35 14.82 4.11 8.14
N LEU A 36 15.38 3.38 9.12
CA LEU A 36 14.64 2.35 9.87
C LEU A 36 13.46 2.96 10.65
N LYS A 37 13.67 4.09 11.33
CA LYS A 37 12.61 4.82 12.04
C LYS A 37 11.53 5.33 11.07
N THR A 38 11.94 5.86 9.93
CA THR A 38 11.02 6.33 8.88
C THR A 38 10.17 5.18 8.36
N ILE A 39 10.77 4.03 8.04
CA ILE A 39 10.04 2.83 7.62
C ILE A 39 9.05 2.39 8.70
N LEU A 40 9.46 2.33 9.97
CA LEU A 40 8.56 1.95 11.08
C LEU A 40 7.34 2.87 11.16
N SER A 41 7.53 4.18 11.01
CA SER A 41 6.45 5.17 11.02
C SER A 41 5.49 5.06 9.83
N MET A 42 5.89 4.35 8.78
CA MET A 42 5.12 4.14 7.55
C MET A 42 4.44 2.77 7.49
N ILE A 43 4.55 1.92 8.52
CA ILE A 43 3.95 0.58 8.49
C ILE A 43 2.43 0.65 8.67
N ASP A 44 1.71 -0.07 7.81
CA ASP A 44 0.38 -0.57 8.08
C ASP A 44 0.53 -1.99 8.67
N LEU A 45 0.44 -2.09 10.00
CA LEU A 45 0.59 -3.36 10.71
C LEU A 45 -0.63 -4.24 10.46
N THR A 46 -0.43 -5.35 9.77
CA THR A 46 -1.48 -6.07 9.07
C THR A 46 -1.76 -7.44 9.67
N THR A 47 -3.04 -7.78 9.88
CA THR A 47 -3.54 -9.14 10.04
C THR A 47 -4.77 -9.34 9.17
N LEU A 48 -4.75 -10.34 8.28
CA LEU A 48 -5.77 -10.62 7.28
C LEU A 48 -5.93 -12.14 7.13
N GLU A 49 -6.12 -12.82 8.26
CA GLU A 49 -6.32 -14.26 8.28
C GLU A 49 -7.79 -14.60 8.55
N GLY A 50 -8.32 -15.65 7.93
CA GLY A 50 -9.68 -16.09 8.18
C GLY A 50 -9.95 -16.52 9.63
N ALA A 51 -8.89 -16.80 10.40
CA ALA A 51 -8.95 -17.14 11.83
C ALA A 51 -8.67 -15.93 12.74
N ASP A 52 -8.72 -14.70 12.25
CA ASP A 52 -8.56 -13.51 13.09
C ASP A 52 -9.73 -13.36 14.05
N THR A 53 -9.43 -13.17 15.32
CA THR A 53 -10.39 -12.95 16.40
C THR A 53 -10.28 -11.53 16.96
N ASP A 54 -11.33 -11.07 17.65
CA ASP A 54 -11.32 -9.79 18.36
C ASP A 54 -10.08 -9.67 19.24
N LYS A 55 -9.76 -10.72 20.02
CA LYS A 55 -8.59 -10.74 20.88
C LYS A 55 -7.31 -10.51 20.10
N LYS A 56 -7.11 -11.19 18.97
CA LYS A 56 -5.92 -11.04 18.13
C LYS A 56 -5.80 -9.62 17.57
N VAL A 57 -6.91 -9.00 17.17
CA VAL A 57 -6.94 -7.61 16.69
C VAL A 57 -6.67 -6.62 17.82
N ILE A 58 -7.22 -6.83 19.02
CA ILE A 58 -6.92 -6.02 20.21
C ILE A 58 -5.41 -6.08 20.53
N ASP A 59 -4.84 -7.28 20.53
CA ASP A 59 -3.40 -7.46 20.82
C ASP A 59 -2.53 -6.78 19.73
N LEU A 60 -2.92 -6.87 18.46
CA LEU A 60 -2.27 -6.15 17.35
C LEU A 60 -2.33 -4.63 17.54
N CYS A 61 -3.48 -4.08 17.90
CA CYS A 61 -3.66 -2.65 18.15
C CYS A 61 -2.85 -2.15 19.35
N LYS A 62 -2.83 -2.92 20.44
CA LYS A 62 -1.97 -2.61 21.60
C LYS A 62 -0.51 -2.59 21.21
N LYS A 63 -0.06 -3.59 20.44
CA LYS A 63 1.29 -3.64 19.89
C LYS A 63 1.60 -2.42 19.03
N ALA A 64 0.71 -2.09 18.09
CA ALA A 64 0.87 -0.93 17.23
C ALA A 64 1.11 0.38 18.01
N ASN A 65 0.45 0.54 19.16
CA ASN A 65 0.57 1.73 20.02
C ASN A 65 1.71 1.64 21.06
N SER A 66 2.39 0.50 21.20
CA SER A 66 3.43 0.32 22.20
C SER A 66 4.85 0.66 21.72
N PHE A 67 5.09 0.74 20.42
CA PHE A 67 6.44 0.94 19.89
C PHE A 67 7.13 2.19 20.43
N LYS A 68 6.41 3.32 20.52
CA LYS A 68 6.93 4.58 21.08
C LYS A 68 7.41 4.48 22.55
N THR A 69 7.01 3.43 23.28
CA THR A 69 7.43 3.23 24.67
C THR A 69 8.74 2.44 24.80
N LEU A 70 9.25 1.88 23.69
CA LEU A 70 10.43 1.02 23.68
C LEU A 70 11.76 1.80 23.65
N GLY A 71 11.71 3.10 23.36
CA GLY A 71 12.91 3.94 23.36
C GLY A 71 12.62 5.36 22.91
N LYS A 72 13.58 6.26 23.20
CA LYS A 72 13.49 7.66 22.77
C LYS A 72 13.46 7.75 21.24
N ASP A 73 12.51 8.53 20.73
CA ASP A 73 12.33 8.78 19.29
C ASP A 73 12.01 7.53 18.44
N ILE A 74 11.50 6.46 19.04
CA ILE A 74 10.92 5.34 18.28
C ILE A 74 9.47 5.69 17.95
N PRO A 75 9.08 5.78 16.66
CA PRO A 75 7.71 6.09 16.30
C PRO A 75 6.78 4.88 16.47
N ASN A 76 5.47 5.13 16.59
CA ASN A 76 4.48 4.11 16.34
C ASN A 76 4.31 3.89 14.81
N VAL A 77 3.62 2.82 14.46
CA VAL A 77 3.23 2.54 13.06
C VAL A 77 2.13 3.53 12.58
N ALA A 78 1.95 3.64 11.28
CA ALA A 78 0.96 4.53 10.66
C ALA A 78 -0.47 4.05 10.88
N ALA A 79 -0.70 2.76 10.68
CA ALA A 79 -2.03 2.17 10.74
C ALA A 79 -2.01 0.70 11.19
N VAL A 80 -3.17 0.19 11.54
CA VAL A 80 -3.46 -1.24 11.50
C VAL A 80 -4.34 -1.53 10.30
N CYS A 81 -4.14 -2.71 9.66
CA CYS A 81 -4.94 -3.11 8.50
C CYS A 81 -5.60 -4.45 8.80
N VAL A 82 -6.95 -4.49 8.69
CA VAL A 82 -7.81 -5.59 9.12
C VAL A 82 -8.94 -5.87 8.13
N TYR A 83 -9.67 -6.95 8.31
CA TYR A 83 -10.94 -7.19 7.60
C TYR A 83 -12.06 -6.27 8.08
N PRO A 84 -13.10 -6.02 7.26
CA PRO A 84 -14.21 -5.10 7.58
C PRO A 84 -14.86 -5.39 8.94
N THR A 85 -15.11 -6.66 9.26
CA THR A 85 -15.73 -7.10 10.51
C THR A 85 -14.91 -6.79 11.77
N MET A 86 -13.60 -6.51 11.62
CA MET A 86 -12.66 -6.22 12.71
C MET A 86 -12.44 -4.70 12.91
N VAL A 87 -13.00 -3.86 12.04
CA VAL A 87 -12.78 -2.41 12.07
C VAL A 87 -13.24 -1.81 13.39
N LYS A 88 -14.47 -2.12 13.84
CA LYS A 88 -15.04 -1.61 15.10
C LYS A 88 -14.18 -1.91 16.32
N VAL A 89 -13.67 -3.13 16.40
CA VAL A 89 -12.78 -3.57 17.48
C VAL A 89 -11.47 -2.80 17.45
N ALA A 90 -10.86 -2.64 16.26
CA ALA A 90 -9.63 -1.87 16.08
C ALA A 90 -9.82 -0.41 16.45
N LYS A 91 -10.89 0.25 15.95
CA LYS A 91 -11.21 1.66 16.28
C LYS A 91 -11.41 1.88 17.76
N LYS A 92 -12.16 0.99 18.43
CA LYS A 92 -12.37 1.08 19.87
C LYS A 92 -11.05 0.97 20.64
N THR A 93 -10.16 0.05 20.23
CA THR A 93 -8.89 -0.19 20.90
C THR A 93 -7.88 0.95 20.69
N LEU A 94 -7.90 1.59 19.52
CA LEU A 94 -6.99 2.68 19.14
C LEU A 94 -7.55 4.08 19.47
N LYS A 95 -8.69 4.16 20.17
CA LYS A 95 -9.28 5.46 20.56
C LYS A 95 -8.27 6.31 21.33
N GLY A 96 -8.10 7.57 20.91
CA GLY A 96 -7.16 8.51 21.54
C GLY A 96 -5.70 8.38 21.04
N THR A 97 -5.47 7.56 19.99
CA THR A 97 -4.18 7.50 19.30
C THR A 97 -4.27 8.12 17.91
N ASN A 98 -3.10 8.38 17.27
CA ASN A 98 -3.03 8.85 15.88
C ASN A 98 -2.91 7.69 14.87
N ILE A 99 -2.99 6.43 15.33
CA ILE A 99 -2.86 5.26 14.48
C ILE A 99 -4.18 5.06 13.73
N LYS A 100 -4.13 5.04 12.41
CA LYS A 100 -5.30 4.86 11.55
C LYS A 100 -5.76 3.40 11.51
N VAL A 101 -7.02 3.18 11.18
CA VAL A 101 -7.57 1.85 10.88
C VAL A 101 -7.88 1.77 9.40
N ALA A 102 -7.11 0.96 8.69
CA ALA A 102 -7.35 0.60 7.30
C ALA A 102 -8.16 -0.70 7.23
N SER A 103 -9.12 -0.76 6.32
CA SER A 103 -9.87 -2.00 6.04
C SER A 103 -9.64 -2.45 4.61
N VAL A 104 -9.35 -3.74 4.41
CA VAL A 104 -9.45 -4.31 3.07
C VAL A 104 -10.92 -4.40 2.65
N ALA A 105 -11.19 -4.30 1.34
CA ALA A 105 -12.53 -4.40 0.78
C ALA A 105 -12.49 -4.74 -0.72
N GLY A 106 -13.65 -4.73 -1.39
CA GLY A 106 -13.74 -5.03 -2.80
C GLY A 106 -13.64 -6.52 -3.11
N ALA A 107 -14.24 -7.36 -2.27
CA ALA A 107 -14.14 -8.81 -2.32
C ALA A 107 -12.68 -9.30 -2.16
N PHE A 108 -11.95 -8.69 -1.22
CA PHE A 108 -10.57 -9.07 -0.91
C PHE A 108 -10.46 -10.54 -0.46
N PRO A 109 -9.47 -11.34 -0.92
CA PRO A 109 -8.34 -10.91 -1.77
C PRO A 109 -8.58 -11.10 -3.27
N SER A 110 -9.64 -11.77 -3.71
CA SER A 110 -9.81 -12.19 -5.10
C SER A 110 -10.31 -11.08 -6.03
N GLY A 111 -11.05 -10.10 -5.54
CA GLY A 111 -11.73 -9.09 -6.36
C GLY A 111 -12.94 -9.62 -7.16
N GLN A 112 -13.31 -10.90 -6.99
CA GLN A 112 -14.34 -11.58 -7.74
C GLN A 112 -15.72 -11.42 -7.09
N SER A 113 -16.38 -10.30 -7.37
CA SER A 113 -17.76 -10.04 -6.95
C SER A 113 -18.38 -8.93 -7.82
N THR A 114 -19.69 -8.74 -7.68
CA THR A 114 -20.37 -7.63 -8.34
C THR A 114 -20.01 -6.29 -7.70
N LEU A 115 -20.07 -5.20 -8.47
CA LEU A 115 -19.84 -3.85 -7.95
C LEU A 115 -20.73 -3.53 -6.75
N ALA A 116 -22.01 -3.92 -6.80
CA ALA A 116 -22.96 -3.66 -5.71
C ALA A 116 -22.50 -4.28 -4.38
N ILE A 117 -21.98 -5.52 -4.41
CA ILE A 117 -21.46 -6.20 -3.21
C ILE A 117 -20.17 -5.53 -2.73
N LYS A 118 -19.26 -5.16 -3.63
CA LYS A 118 -18.03 -4.45 -3.27
C LYS A 118 -18.32 -3.10 -2.60
N VAL A 119 -19.28 -2.35 -3.12
CA VAL A 119 -19.74 -1.08 -2.54
C VAL A 119 -20.38 -1.31 -1.16
N ALA A 120 -21.20 -2.35 -1.01
CA ALA A 120 -21.80 -2.67 0.28
C ALA A 120 -20.73 -3.00 1.35
N GLU A 121 -19.70 -3.75 0.97
CA GLU A 121 -18.56 -4.07 1.85
C GLU A 121 -17.77 -2.82 2.25
N VAL A 122 -17.50 -1.91 1.30
CA VAL A 122 -16.83 -0.63 1.57
C VAL A 122 -17.67 0.23 2.53
N ASN A 123 -18.97 0.37 2.26
CA ASN A 123 -19.88 1.13 3.13
C ASN A 123 -19.93 0.54 4.53
N PHE A 124 -19.96 -0.78 4.68
CA PHE A 124 -19.90 -1.44 5.97
C PHE A 124 -18.60 -1.09 6.72
N ALA A 125 -17.43 -1.23 6.08
CA ALA A 125 -16.15 -0.88 6.70
C ALA A 125 -16.10 0.59 7.15
N ILE A 126 -16.61 1.51 6.33
CA ILE A 126 -16.69 2.94 6.64
C ILE A 126 -17.64 3.17 7.83
N SER A 127 -18.81 2.55 7.86
CA SER A 127 -19.78 2.69 8.96
C SER A 127 -19.25 2.18 10.30
N GLU A 128 -18.36 1.16 10.29
CA GLU A 128 -17.67 0.66 11.47
C GLU A 128 -16.47 1.54 11.88
N GLY A 129 -16.15 2.58 11.09
CA GLY A 129 -15.17 3.61 11.42
C GLY A 129 -13.81 3.46 10.78
N ALA A 130 -13.69 2.76 9.65
CA ALA A 130 -12.43 2.72 8.89
C ALA A 130 -11.99 4.14 8.48
N ASP A 131 -10.71 4.45 8.68
CA ASP A 131 -10.09 5.70 8.26
C ASP A 131 -9.58 5.63 6.81
N GLU A 132 -9.34 4.40 6.31
CA GLU A 132 -8.77 4.13 4.98
C GLU A 132 -9.34 2.80 4.45
N ILE A 133 -9.51 2.71 3.14
CA ILE A 133 -9.99 1.50 2.45
C ILE A 133 -8.91 1.00 1.48
N ASP A 134 -8.55 -0.26 1.58
CA ASP A 134 -7.66 -0.96 0.66
C ASP A 134 -8.49 -1.90 -0.23
N MET A 135 -9.00 -1.43 -1.38
CA MET A 135 -9.76 -2.25 -2.33
C MET A 135 -8.85 -3.02 -3.30
N VAL A 136 -9.32 -4.14 -3.83
CA VAL A 136 -8.62 -4.89 -4.88
C VAL A 136 -9.37 -4.79 -6.21
N ILE A 137 -8.65 -4.59 -7.32
CA ILE A 137 -9.24 -4.51 -8.66
C ILE A 137 -9.80 -5.84 -9.15
N SER A 138 -10.73 -5.80 -10.09
CA SER A 138 -11.19 -6.96 -10.88
C SER A 138 -10.11 -7.39 -11.88
N ARG A 139 -9.10 -8.16 -11.41
CA ARG A 139 -7.93 -8.56 -12.19
C ARG A 139 -8.28 -9.30 -13.48
N GLY A 140 -9.26 -10.22 -13.41
CA GLY A 140 -9.73 -10.93 -14.60
C GLY A 140 -10.21 -9.96 -15.69
N LYS A 141 -10.98 -8.95 -15.33
CA LYS A 141 -11.45 -7.93 -16.26
C LYS A 141 -10.31 -7.07 -16.82
N PHE A 142 -9.33 -6.73 -15.99
CA PHE A 142 -8.12 -6.07 -16.45
C PHE A 142 -7.38 -6.92 -17.51
N LEU A 143 -7.18 -8.23 -17.25
CA LEU A 143 -6.48 -9.14 -18.15
C LEU A 143 -7.24 -9.41 -19.46
N GLU A 144 -8.58 -9.32 -19.45
CA GLU A 144 -9.44 -9.35 -20.65
C GLU A 144 -9.34 -8.05 -21.47
N GLY A 145 -8.66 -7.00 -20.96
CA GLY A 145 -8.57 -5.69 -21.60
C GLY A 145 -9.76 -4.77 -21.36
N GLU A 146 -10.65 -5.13 -20.43
CA GLU A 146 -11.83 -4.34 -20.03
C GLU A 146 -11.43 -3.19 -19.08
N TYR A 147 -10.49 -2.35 -19.54
CA TYR A 147 -9.86 -1.30 -18.72
C TYR A 147 -10.85 -0.23 -18.25
N ASN A 148 -11.85 0.11 -19.07
CA ASN A 148 -12.88 1.07 -18.68
C ASN A 148 -13.75 0.53 -17.54
N LEU A 149 -14.08 -0.78 -17.56
CA LEU A 149 -14.82 -1.40 -16.48
C LEU A 149 -14.04 -1.32 -15.16
N VAL A 150 -12.73 -1.60 -15.20
CA VAL A 150 -11.86 -1.48 -14.01
C VAL A 150 -11.79 -0.03 -13.52
N TYR A 151 -11.68 0.93 -14.43
CA TYR A 151 -11.72 2.36 -14.11
C TYR A 151 -13.03 2.74 -13.43
N ASP A 152 -14.18 2.40 -14.03
CA ASP A 152 -15.51 2.73 -13.52
C ASP A 152 -15.78 2.10 -12.15
N GLU A 153 -15.29 0.87 -11.92
CA GLU A 153 -15.37 0.19 -10.63
C GLU A 153 -14.60 0.95 -9.53
N ILE A 154 -13.36 1.37 -9.82
CA ILE A 154 -12.54 2.14 -8.88
C ILE A 154 -13.17 3.51 -8.61
N ALA A 155 -13.62 4.21 -9.65
CA ALA A 155 -14.25 5.52 -9.55
C ALA A 155 -15.53 5.45 -8.69
N ALA A 156 -16.40 4.47 -8.96
CA ALA A 156 -17.61 4.25 -8.18
C ALA A 156 -17.28 4.01 -6.68
N ILE A 157 -16.28 3.18 -6.38
CA ILE A 157 -15.87 2.93 -4.99
C ILE A 157 -15.27 4.19 -4.36
N LYS A 158 -14.48 4.98 -5.10
CA LYS A 158 -13.94 6.26 -4.60
C LYS A 158 -15.04 7.25 -4.24
N ASP A 159 -16.11 7.32 -5.02
CA ASP A 159 -17.26 8.18 -4.73
C ASP A 159 -17.91 7.84 -3.36
N PHE A 160 -17.97 6.55 -3.00
CA PHE A 160 -18.44 6.13 -1.68
C PHE A 160 -17.44 6.44 -0.56
N CYS A 161 -16.15 6.38 -0.85
CA CYS A 161 -15.10 6.72 0.14
C CYS A 161 -15.08 8.21 0.49
N LYS A 162 -15.53 9.11 -0.39
CA LYS A 162 -15.51 10.57 -0.17
C LYS A 162 -14.11 11.05 0.26
N ASN A 163 -13.99 11.52 1.50
CA ASN A 163 -12.75 12.02 2.09
C ASN A 163 -11.87 10.92 2.70
N ILE A 164 -12.33 9.66 2.71
CA ILE A 164 -11.56 8.52 3.19
C ILE A 164 -10.58 8.10 2.10
N HIS A 165 -9.32 7.87 2.48
CA HIS A 165 -8.30 7.45 1.53
C HIS A 165 -8.63 6.08 0.94
N LEU A 166 -8.67 6.02 -0.37
CA LEU A 166 -8.80 4.78 -1.14
C LEU A 166 -7.42 4.34 -1.63
N LYS A 167 -6.97 3.17 -1.19
CA LYS A 167 -5.77 2.51 -1.71
C LYS A 167 -6.20 1.37 -2.64
N VAL A 168 -5.76 1.42 -3.89
CA VAL A 168 -6.12 0.45 -4.91
C VAL A 168 -5.04 -0.61 -5.05
N ILE A 169 -5.38 -1.85 -4.69
CA ILE A 169 -4.49 -3.02 -4.83
C ILE A 169 -4.55 -3.50 -6.27
N LEU A 170 -3.41 -3.44 -6.94
CA LEU A 170 -3.27 -3.85 -8.35
C LEU A 170 -3.03 -5.36 -8.48
N GLU A 171 -2.48 -6.01 -7.45
CA GLU A 171 -2.02 -7.41 -7.44
C GLU A 171 -0.97 -7.67 -8.53
N THR A 172 0.13 -6.92 -8.44
CA THR A 172 1.17 -6.84 -9.47
C THR A 172 1.74 -8.19 -9.90
N GLY A 173 1.74 -9.18 -9.01
CA GLY A 173 2.20 -10.53 -9.32
C GLY A 173 1.33 -11.30 -10.31
N GLU A 174 0.09 -10.88 -10.55
CA GLU A 174 -0.83 -11.49 -11.52
C GLU A 174 -0.99 -10.68 -12.81
N LEU A 175 -0.39 -9.49 -12.90
CA LEU A 175 -0.54 -8.62 -14.09
C LEU A 175 0.38 -9.00 -15.26
N GLN A 176 1.18 -10.05 -15.15
CA GLN A 176 1.99 -10.69 -16.19
C GLN A 176 3.21 -9.86 -16.66
N THR A 177 3.09 -8.54 -16.87
CA THR A 177 4.17 -7.70 -17.40
C THR A 177 4.26 -6.38 -16.63
N LEU A 178 5.44 -5.75 -16.59
CA LEU A 178 5.62 -4.43 -16.02
C LEU A 178 4.85 -3.34 -16.78
N THR A 179 4.58 -3.54 -18.08
CA THR A 179 3.69 -2.68 -18.87
C THR A 179 2.27 -2.70 -18.31
N ASN A 180 1.75 -3.88 -17.94
CA ASN A 180 0.45 -4.00 -17.31
C ASN A 180 0.42 -3.38 -15.90
N VAL A 181 1.50 -3.50 -15.14
CA VAL A 181 1.63 -2.82 -13.83
C VAL A 181 1.54 -1.29 -14.01
N ASN A 182 2.24 -0.73 -14.99
CA ASN A 182 2.15 0.70 -15.32
C ASN A 182 0.73 1.07 -15.74
N ARG A 183 0.11 0.30 -16.64
CA ARG A 183 -1.27 0.55 -17.11
C ARG A 183 -2.28 0.52 -15.96
N ALA A 184 -2.23 -0.47 -15.09
CA ALA A 184 -3.11 -0.58 -13.94
C ALA A 184 -2.90 0.60 -12.96
N SER A 185 -1.66 1.05 -12.77
CA SER A 185 -1.33 2.23 -11.97
C SER A 185 -1.99 3.49 -12.56
N VAL A 186 -1.86 3.71 -13.87
CA VAL A 186 -2.46 4.87 -14.56
C VAL A 186 -3.99 4.82 -14.47
N ILE A 187 -4.61 3.66 -14.66
CA ILE A 187 -6.07 3.47 -14.52
C ILE A 187 -6.50 3.86 -13.09
N ALA A 188 -5.85 3.31 -12.07
CA ALA A 188 -6.24 3.55 -10.68
C ALA A 188 -6.10 5.03 -10.28
N MET A 189 -5.01 5.68 -10.65
CA MET A 189 -4.78 7.10 -10.35
C MET A 189 -5.80 8.01 -11.04
N ASN A 190 -6.11 7.76 -12.31
CA ASN A 190 -7.11 8.52 -13.04
C ASN A 190 -8.54 8.27 -12.55
N ALA A 191 -8.83 7.08 -12.02
CA ALA A 191 -10.11 6.76 -11.40
C ALA A 191 -10.28 7.35 -9.98
N GLY A 192 -9.28 8.10 -9.48
CA GLY A 192 -9.38 8.84 -8.23
C GLY A 192 -8.73 8.17 -7.02
N ALA A 193 -7.97 7.10 -7.19
CA ALA A 193 -7.20 6.49 -6.09
C ALA A 193 -6.34 7.54 -5.38
N ASP A 194 -6.29 7.47 -4.04
CA ASP A 194 -5.36 8.27 -3.23
C ASP A 194 -4.01 7.56 -3.09
N PHE A 195 -4.02 6.22 -3.15
CA PHE A 195 -2.84 5.36 -3.16
C PHE A 195 -2.98 4.26 -4.21
N ILE A 196 -1.85 3.83 -4.76
CA ILE A 196 -1.73 2.55 -5.44
C ILE A 196 -0.92 1.59 -4.57
N LYS A 197 -1.39 0.34 -4.48
CA LYS A 197 -0.79 -0.70 -3.64
C LYS A 197 -0.43 -1.91 -4.51
N THR A 198 0.74 -2.51 -4.26
CA THR A 198 1.20 -3.62 -5.09
C THR A 198 0.32 -4.85 -4.98
N SER A 199 0.05 -5.32 -3.76
CA SER A 199 -0.41 -6.70 -3.58
C SER A 199 -1.34 -6.88 -2.38
N THR A 200 -2.14 -7.94 -2.42
CA THR A 200 -2.93 -8.41 -1.28
C THR A 200 -2.05 -9.06 -0.20
N GLY A 201 -0.90 -9.61 -0.58
CA GLY A 201 -0.05 -10.46 0.25
C GLY A 201 -0.56 -11.91 0.38
N LYS A 202 -1.55 -12.30 -0.43
CA LYS A 202 -2.16 -13.65 -0.43
C LYS A 202 -1.70 -14.54 -1.59
N ILE A 203 -0.94 -13.98 -2.53
CA ILE A 203 -0.33 -14.70 -3.65
C ILE A 203 1.18 -14.49 -3.72
N ASN A 204 1.88 -15.31 -4.48
CA ASN A 204 3.29 -15.19 -4.81
C ASN A 204 3.48 -15.17 -6.34
N PRO A 205 4.35 -14.28 -6.88
CA PRO A 205 5.07 -13.23 -6.14
C PRO A 205 4.10 -12.13 -5.66
N ALA A 206 4.41 -11.54 -4.49
CA ALA A 206 3.68 -10.38 -4.00
C ALA A 206 4.31 -9.08 -4.55
N THR A 207 4.89 -8.21 -3.67
CA THR A 207 5.61 -7.04 -4.19
C THR A 207 6.99 -7.42 -4.71
N THR A 208 7.45 -6.73 -5.77
CA THR A 208 8.82 -6.78 -6.28
C THR A 208 9.41 -5.38 -6.37
N GLU A 209 10.73 -5.27 -6.33
CA GLU A 209 11.42 -3.99 -6.49
C GLU A 209 11.14 -3.38 -7.87
N GLN A 210 11.05 -4.21 -8.92
CA GLN A 210 10.74 -3.81 -10.29
C GLN A 210 9.33 -3.22 -10.39
N ALA A 211 8.31 -3.95 -9.93
CA ALA A 211 6.94 -3.46 -9.93
C ALA A 211 6.81 -2.16 -9.14
N THR A 212 7.48 -2.07 -7.97
CA THR A 212 7.48 -0.86 -7.15
C THR A 212 8.13 0.32 -7.89
N LEU A 213 9.28 0.11 -8.56
CA LEU A 213 9.93 1.18 -9.33
C LEU A 213 9.02 1.69 -10.45
N VAL A 214 8.37 0.80 -11.20
CA VAL A 214 7.41 1.17 -12.26
C VAL A 214 6.23 1.95 -11.70
N MET A 215 5.68 1.54 -10.55
CA MET A 215 4.58 2.26 -9.90
C MET A 215 5.02 3.65 -9.40
N LEU A 216 6.24 3.79 -8.87
CA LEU A 216 6.80 5.08 -8.47
C LEU A 216 7.04 6.00 -9.68
N ASP A 217 7.54 5.46 -10.79
CA ASP A 217 7.68 6.21 -12.05
C ASP A 217 6.30 6.70 -12.55
N ALA A 218 5.28 5.84 -12.49
CA ALA A 218 3.91 6.21 -12.86
C ALA A 218 3.36 7.35 -11.98
N ILE A 219 3.59 7.29 -10.66
CA ILE A 219 3.21 8.36 -9.71
C ILE A 219 3.94 9.66 -10.05
N ASN A 220 5.25 9.61 -10.33
CA ASN A 220 6.05 10.79 -10.67
C ASN A 220 5.53 11.47 -11.95
N ASN A 221 5.23 10.68 -12.98
CA ASN A 221 4.69 11.18 -14.24
C ASN A 221 3.31 11.80 -14.02
N PHE A 222 2.43 11.10 -13.31
CA PHE A 222 1.08 11.59 -12.99
C PHE A 222 1.13 12.93 -12.21
N TYR A 223 2.04 13.04 -11.23
CA TYR A 223 2.23 14.27 -10.48
C TYR A 223 2.74 15.44 -11.36
N LYS A 224 3.69 15.16 -12.25
CA LYS A 224 4.20 16.18 -13.19
C LYS A 224 3.12 16.69 -14.14
N GLU A 225 2.22 15.83 -14.56
CA GLU A 225 1.15 16.15 -15.50
C GLU A 225 -0.03 16.88 -14.84
N ASN A 226 -0.39 16.46 -13.62
CA ASN A 226 -1.65 16.87 -12.98
C ASN A 226 -1.46 17.67 -11.68
N GLY A 227 -0.25 17.74 -11.13
CA GLY A 227 0.01 18.38 -9.83
C GLY A 227 -0.60 17.64 -8.63
N LYS A 228 -1.28 16.50 -8.84
CA LYS A 228 -1.95 15.73 -7.80
C LYS A 228 -1.00 14.67 -7.23
N MET A 229 -0.80 14.69 -5.91
CA MET A 229 -0.03 13.66 -5.20
C MET A 229 -0.84 12.37 -5.08
N ILE A 230 -0.17 11.25 -5.31
CA ILE A 230 -0.68 9.90 -5.12
C ILE A 230 0.30 9.16 -4.22
N GLY A 231 -0.21 8.41 -3.25
CA GLY A 231 0.60 7.60 -2.37
C GLY A 231 0.95 6.24 -2.96
N MET A 232 1.97 5.61 -2.37
CA MET A 232 2.43 4.27 -2.74
C MET A 232 2.45 3.34 -1.52
N LYS A 233 2.00 2.07 -1.71
CA LYS A 233 2.07 1.05 -0.66
C LYS A 233 2.60 -0.28 -1.21
N PRO A 234 3.91 -0.56 -1.15
CA PRO A 234 4.41 -1.91 -1.33
C PRO A 234 3.89 -2.82 -0.19
N ALA A 235 3.45 -4.02 -0.52
CA ALA A 235 2.87 -4.96 0.41
C ALA A 235 3.12 -6.41 0.03
N GLY A 236 3.29 -7.27 1.03
CA GLY A 236 3.57 -8.70 0.85
C GLY A 236 5.06 -9.00 0.62
N GLY A 237 5.62 -9.94 1.37
CA GLY A 237 7.01 -10.36 1.25
C GLY A 237 8.05 -9.47 1.95
N ILE A 238 7.70 -8.27 2.40
CA ILE A 238 8.62 -7.36 3.09
C ILE A 238 8.67 -7.72 4.57
N SER A 239 9.58 -8.62 4.93
CA SER A 239 9.68 -9.15 6.30
C SER A 239 11.03 -8.89 6.96
N ASP A 240 11.93 -8.16 6.29
CA ASP A 240 13.29 -7.87 6.76
C ASP A 240 13.65 -6.40 6.58
N PRO A 241 14.35 -5.77 7.57
CA PRO A 241 14.76 -4.38 7.48
C PRO A 241 15.62 -4.05 6.27
N SER A 242 16.51 -4.94 5.84
CA SER A 242 17.37 -4.72 4.67
C SER A 242 16.56 -4.64 3.38
N ILE A 243 15.54 -5.51 3.24
CA ILE A 243 14.60 -5.47 2.12
C ILE A 243 13.80 -4.17 2.15
N ALA A 244 13.28 -3.79 3.32
CA ALA A 244 12.50 -2.55 3.48
C ALA A 244 13.33 -1.30 3.13
N LEU A 245 14.62 -1.29 3.47
CA LEU A 245 15.55 -0.21 3.07
C LEU A 245 15.71 -0.11 1.55
N ASN A 246 15.66 -1.23 0.80
CA ASN A 246 15.69 -1.17 -0.67
C ASN A 246 14.48 -0.40 -1.22
N TYR A 247 13.28 -0.65 -0.68
CA TYR A 247 12.07 0.11 -1.08
C TYR A 247 12.18 1.60 -0.72
N LEU A 248 12.79 1.94 0.42
CA LEU A 248 13.06 3.33 0.77
C LEU A 248 14.05 3.97 -0.21
N LYS A 249 15.10 3.25 -0.65
CA LYS A 249 16.03 3.72 -1.69
C LYS A 249 15.32 3.94 -3.03
N LEU A 250 14.40 3.06 -3.43
CA LEU A 250 13.59 3.25 -4.63
C LEU A 250 12.76 4.54 -4.53
N LEU A 251 12.12 4.77 -3.39
CA LEU A 251 11.37 5.99 -3.13
C LEU A 251 12.24 7.24 -3.28
N GLU A 252 13.39 7.30 -2.58
CA GLU A 252 14.32 8.45 -2.61
C GLU A 252 14.91 8.75 -4.00
N ASN A 253 15.01 7.72 -4.85
CA ASN A 253 15.58 7.88 -6.19
C ASN A 253 14.53 8.24 -7.25
N THR A 254 13.23 8.17 -6.91
CA THR A 254 12.15 8.36 -7.89
C THR A 254 11.26 9.54 -7.57
N LEU A 255 10.94 9.76 -6.29
CA LEU A 255 10.06 10.84 -5.84
C LEU A 255 10.81 11.84 -4.95
N ASP A 256 10.24 13.03 -4.80
CA ASP A 256 10.81 14.05 -3.93
C ASP A 256 10.47 13.84 -2.44
N LYS A 257 11.05 14.66 -1.55
CA LYS A 257 10.92 14.54 -0.10
C LYS A 257 9.48 14.61 0.44
N LYS A 258 8.53 15.14 -0.33
CA LYS A 258 7.13 15.22 0.08
C LYS A 258 6.51 13.84 0.30
N TRP A 259 7.04 12.81 -0.37
CA TRP A 259 6.58 11.44 -0.21
C TRP A 259 7.22 10.69 0.98
N PHE A 260 8.22 11.27 1.65
CA PHE A 260 8.96 10.58 2.71
C PHE A 260 8.23 10.63 4.06
N CYS A 261 6.92 10.39 4.04
CA CYS A 261 6.07 10.35 5.23
C CYS A 261 4.91 9.37 5.06
N ASN A 262 4.26 9.03 6.17
CA ASN A 262 3.16 8.07 6.17
C ASN A 262 1.86 8.58 5.52
N GLU A 263 1.77 9.85 5.18
CA GLU A 263 0.63 10.35 4.39
C GLU A 263 0.73 9.95 2.90
N TRP A 264 1.96 9.64 2.41
CA TRP A 264 2.18 9.36 0.99
C TRP A 264 2.96 8.08 0.70
N PHE A 265 3.54 7.44 1.73
CA PHE A 265 4.19 6.14 1.55
C PHE A 265 3.89 5.22 2.73
N ARG A 266 3.55 3.97 2.45
CA ARG A 266 3.25 2.94 3.45
C ARG A 266 3.94 1.63 3.13
N PHE A 267 4.15 0.81 4.14
CA PHE A 267 4.58 -0.58 4.01
C PHE A 267 3.49 -1.50 4.56
N GLY A 268 2.94 -2.37 3.73
CA GLY A 268 2.01 -3.41 4.20
C GLY A 268 2.79 -4.60 4.76
N ALA A 269 2.84 -4.74 6.08
CA ALA A 269 3.65 -5.77 6.72
C ALA A 269 3.04 -6.29 8.03
N SER A 270 3.30 -7.57 8.37
CA SER A 270 2.86 -8.21 9.61
C SER A 270 4.00 -8.40 10.63
N ARG A 271 5.21 -8.71 10.17
CA ARG A 271 6.36 -9.11 11.02
C ARG A 271 7.54 -8.15 10.98
N LEU A 272 7.55 -7.20 10.07
CA LEU A 272 8.66 -6.27 9.86
C LEU A 272 8.90 -5.34 11.06
N ALA A 273 7.83 -4.85 11.71
CA ALA A 273 7.91 -3.84 12.77
C ALA A 273 8.83 -4.26 13.94
N ASP A 274 8.72 -5.50 14.41
CA ASP A 274 9.56 -6.00 15.52
C ASP A 274 11.05 -6.02 15.16
N LYS A 275 11.36 -6.46 13.94
CA LYS A 275 12.74 -6.50 13.44
C LYS A 275 13.33 -5.10 13.28
N LEU A 276 12.53 -4.15 12.78
CA LEU A 276 12.95 -2.74 12.71
C LEU A 276 13.28 -2.18 14.09
N VAL A 277 12.41 -2.41 15.08
CA VAL A 277 12.66 -1.94 16.45
C VAL A 277 13.93 -2.59 17.04
N ALA A 278 14.10 -3.89 16.87
CA ALA A 278 15.31 -4.58 17.33
C ALA A 278 16.59 -3.97 16.72
N GLU A 279 16.58 -3.68 15.41
CA GLU A 279 17.74 -3.08 14.72
C GLU A 279 17.95 -1.60 15.09
N ILE A 280 16.88 -0.83 15.30
CA ILE A 280 16.95 0.57 15.78
C ILE A 280 17.59 0.63 17.17
N LEU A 281 17.25 -0.31 18.07
CA LEU A 281 17.78 -0.35 19.43
C LEU A 281 19.24 -0.83 19.46
N ALA A 282 19.66 -1.65 18.48
CA ALA A 282 21.03 -2.17 18.37
C ALA A 282 21.99 -1.19 17.66
N SER A 283 21.51 -0.16 17.00
CA SER A 283 22.25 0.88 16.27
C SER A 283 22.27 2.20 17.07
#